data_981f345deb7b444ce6d4a313975fac0d
#
_entry.id   981f345deb7b444ce6d4a313975fac0d
#
_cell.length_a   1.000
_cell.length_b   1.000
_cell.length_c   1.000
_cell.angle_alpha   90.00
_cell.angle_beta   90.00
_cell.angle_gamma   90.00
#
_symmetry.space_group_name_H-M   'P 1'
#
loop_
_entity.id
_entity.type
_entity.pdbx_description
1 polymer ?
#
loop_
_entity_poly.entity_id
_entity_poly.type
_entity_poly.pdbx_seq_one_letter_code
_entity_poly.pdbx_strand_id
1 'polypeptide(L)'
;MIYKNGFREYFLMVVLFGVPMGALIGLMKMSVAVGLIAGVLSGAVFMLLMLLFVKVQEKNYSKMRAELSKQRKIICDGAATIQGTGGWMFFTEQGLEFYPHRFNTSTEEMFIPTDMITDLKTRKNQLVVTTENGLTFAIVVARVKEWKKQIDTALTAGK
;
A
#
# COMPACT_ATOMS: atom_id res chain seq x y z
N MET A 1 -14.00 -3.88 -1.61
CA MET A 1 -13.52 -2.85 -2.59
C MET A 1 -12.01 -2.83 -2.56
N ILE A 2 -11.32 -2.87 -3.71
CA ILE A 2 -9.85 -2.88 -3.76
C ILE A 2 -9.34 -1.46 -3.96
N TYR A 3 -8.48 -0.97 -3.05
CA TYR A 3 -7.86 0.34 -3.18
C TYR A 3 -6.48 0.23 -3.83
N LYS A 4 -6.31 0.88 -4.99
CA LYS A 4 -5.08 0.88 -5.78
C LYS A 4 -4.48 2.28 -5.88
N ASN A 5 -3.17 2.34 -6.08
CA ASN A 5 -2.49 3.58 -6.41
C ASN A 5 -3.02 4.16 -7.73
N GLY A 6 -3.08 5.49 -7.82
CA GLY A 6 -3.46 6.19 -9.03
C GLY A 6 -2.30 6.38 -10.00
N PHE A 7 -2.59 6.87 -11.21
CA PHE A 7 -1.57 7.17 -12.23
C PHE A 7 -0.51 8.17 -11.73
N ARG A 8 -0.92 9.13 -10.91
CA ARG A 8 -0.03 10.16 -10.35
C ARG A 8 1.12 9.57 -9.51
N GLU A 9 0.84 8.56 -8.71
CA GLU A 9 1.83 7.90 -7.87
C GLU A 9 2.86 7.15 -8.71
N TYR A 10 2.44 6.47 -9.76
CA TYR A 10 3.35 5.82 -10.71
C TYR A 10 4.20 6.83 -11.49
N PHE A 11 3.62 7.92 -11.95
CA PHE A 11 4.35 8.99 -12.62
C PHE A 11 5.43 9.61 -11.71
N LEU A 12 5.11 9.85 -10.45
CA LEU A 12 6.07 10.37 -9.48
C LEU A 12 7.27 9.41 -9.30
N MET A 13 7.03 8.10 -9.25
CA MET A 13 8.10 7.10 -9.18
C MET A 13 9.01 7.14 -10.42
N VAL A 14 8.44 7.32 -11.63
CA VAL A 14 9.22 7.49 -12.86
C VAL A 14 10.15 8.67 -12.77
N VAL A 15 9.65 9.82 -12.31
CA VAL A 15 10.45 11.05 -12.17
C VAL A 15 11.53 10.88 -11.09
N LEU A 16 11.18 10.33 -9.94
CA LEU A 16 12.12 10.11 -8.83
C LEU A 16 13.28 9.18 -9.19
N PHE A 17 13.07 8.22 -10.07
CA PHE A 17 14.12 7.32 -10.53
C PHE A 17 14.80 7.81 -11.82
N GLY A 18 14.02 8.26 -12.79
CA GLY A 18 14.54 8.66 -14.11
C GLY A 18 15.41 9.90 -14.06
N VAL A 19 15.04 10.92 -13.27
CA VAL A 19 15.82 12.17 -13.18
C VAL A 19 17.22 11.96 -12.62
N PRO A 20 17.42 11.29 -11.47
CA PRO A 20 18.78 11.02 -10.96
C PRO A 20 19.62 10.17 -11.91
N MET A 21 19.04 9.13 -12.52
CA MET A 21 19.75 8.26 -13.46
C MET A 21 20.14 9.01 -14.74
N GLY A 22 19.22 9.84 -15.26
CA GLY A 22 19.51 10.68 -16.41
C GLY A 22 20.62 11.71 -16.14
N ALA A 23 20.58 12.37 -14.98
CA ALA A 23 21.61 13.31 -14.56
C ALA A 23 22.99 12.62 -14.44
N LEU A 24 23.04 11.46 -13.77
CA LEU A 24 24.27 10.71 -13.61
C LEU A 24 24.89 10.32 -14.96
N ILE A 25 24.11 9.72 -15.87
CA ILE A 25 24.58 9.27 -17.18
C ILE A 25 24.94 10.47 -18.07
N GLY A 26 24.16 11.54 -18.03
CA GLY A 26 24.42 12.78 -18.75
C GLY A 26 25.74 13.41 -18.36
N LEU A 27 26.06 13.47 -17.08
CA LEU A 27 27.34 13.96 -16.56
C LEU A 27 28.50 13.05 -16.98
N MET A 28 28.36 11.74 -16.83
CA MET A 28 29.41 10.78 -17.24
C MET A 28 29.74 10.84 -18.75
N LYS A 29 28.74 11.12 -19.58
CA LYS A 29 28.87 11.21 -21.03
C LYS A 29 29.10 12.64 -21.55
N MET A 30 29.12 13.63 -20.63
CA MET A 30 29.21 15.07 -20.96
C MET A 30 28.18 15.49 -22.04
N SER A 31 26.98 14.90 -21.99
CA SER A 31 25.95 15.12 -23.00
C SER A 31 24.54 15.15 -22.35
N VAL A 32 23.89 16.31 -22.45
CA VAL A 32 22.52 16.50 -21.96
C VAL A 32 21.55 15.60 -22.72
N ALA A 33 21.72 15.46 -24.04
CA ALA A 33 20.85 14.62 -24.84
C ALA A 33 20.88 13.15 -24.42
N VAL A 34 22.09 12.61 -24.18
CA VAL A 34 22.27 11.24 -23.67
C VAL A 34 21.66 11.10 -22.28
N GLY A 35 21.81 12.09 -21.41
CA GLY A 35 21.20 12.11 -20.08
C GLY A 35 19.66 12.07 -20.14
N LEU A 36 19.04 12.88 -21.00
CA LEU A 36 17.59 12.90 -21.16
C LEU A 36 17.05 11.54 -21.65
N ILE A 37 17.68 10.97 -22.69
CA ILE A 37 17.28 9.66 -23.23
C ILE A 37 17.42 8.58 -22.15
N ALA A 38 18.56 8.53 -21.47
CA ALA A 38 18.81 7.56 -20.39
C ALA A 38 17.83 7.71 -19.23
N GLY A 39 17.49 8.95 -18.85
CA GLY A 39 16.51 9.23 -17.80
C GLY A 39 15.11 8.73 -18.15
N VAL A 40 14.64 9.01 -19.36
CA VAL A 40 13.32 8.53 -19.84
C VAL A 40 13.28 7.01 -19.90
N LEU A 41 14.31 6.38 -20.48
CA LEU A 41 14.35 4.92 -20.61
C LEU A 41 14.42 4.22 -19.24
N SER A 42 15.28 4.67 -18.34
CA SER A 42 15.39 4.08 -16.99
C SER A 42 14.12 4.29 -16.17
N GLY A 43 13.49 5.46 -16.26
CA GLY A 43 12.21 5.72 -15.62
C GLY A 43 11.10 4.81 -16.16
N ALA A 44 11.01 4.62 -17.47
CA ALA A 44 10.04 3.74 -18.11
C ALA A 44 10.24 2.26 -17.72
N VAL A 45 11.50 1.78 -17.74
CA VAL A 45 11.83 0.41 -17.30
C VAL A 45 11.48 0.21 -15.83
N PHE A 46 11.81 1.18 -14.97
CA PHE A 46 11.46 1.11 -13.55
C PHE A 46 9.95 1.04 -13.34
N MET A 47 9.18 1.88 -14.05
CA MET A 47 7.71 1.83 -13.99
C MET A 47 7.16 0.46 -14.41
N LEU A 48 7.70 -0.11 -15.49
CA LEU A 48 7.28 -1.43 -15.97
C LEU A 48 7.53 -2.51 -14.92
N LEU A 49 8.71 -2.52 -14.31
CA LEU A 49 9.06 -3.45 -13.24
C LEU A 49 8.13 -3.29 -12.02
N MET A 50 7.83 -2.06 -11.63
CA MET A 50 6.90 -1.78 -10.53
C MET A 50 5.47 -2.25 -10.84
N LEU A 51 4.99 -2.03 -12.06
CA LEU A 51 3.68 -2.53 -12.49
C LEU A 51 3.61 -4.05 -12.49
N LEU A 52 4.67 -4.72 -12.97
CA LEU A 52 4.77 -6.18 -12.92
C LEU A 52 4.78 -6.69 -11.48
N PHE A 53 5.57 -6.06 -10.61
CA PHE A 53 5.63 -6.40 -9.19
C PHE A 53 4.25 -6.28 -8.54
N VAL A 54 3.57 -5.15 -8.72
CA VAL A 54 2.22 -4.94 -8.17
C VAL A 54 1.24 -6.00 -8.70
N LYS A 55 1.30 -6.31 -10.00
CA LYS A 55 0.43 -7.32 -10.62
C LYS A 55 0.64 -8.73 -10.06
N VAL A 56 1.89 -9.10 -9.80
CA VAL A 56 2.25 -10.38 -9.15
C VAL A 56 1.71 -10.41 -7.72
N GLN A 57 1.87 -9.33 -6.98
CA GLN A 57 1.35 -9.22 -5.61
C GLN A 57 -0.19 -9.30 -5.58
N GLU A 58 -0.88 -8.56 -6.45
CA GLU A 58 -2.33 -8.64 -6.56
C GLU A 58 -2.82 -10.07 -6.82
N LYS A 59 -2.13 -10.82 -7.69
CA LYS A 59 -2.47 -12.22 -7.98
C LYS A 59 -2.32 -13.12 -6.75
N ASN A 60 -1.28 -12.92 -5.95
CA ASN A 60 -1.06 -13.68 -4.71
C ASN A 60 -2.17 -13.40 -3.68
N TYR A 61 -2.53 -12.13 -3.49
CA TYR A 61 -3.57 -11.75 -2.54
C TYR A 61 -5.00 -12.02 -3.05
N SER A 62 -5.20 -12.13 -4.35
CA SER A 62 -6.51 -12.50 -4.91
C SER A 62 -6.97 -13.89 -4.47
N LYS A 63 -6.04 -14.85 -4.34
CA LYS A 63 -6.33 -16.19 -3.81
C LYS A 63 -6.73 -16.11 -2.34
N MET A 64 -5.93 -15.42 -1.52
CA MET A 64 -6.21 -15.20 -0.11
C MET A 64 -7.57 -14.49 0.10
N ARG A 65 -7.85 -13.47 -0.71
CA ARG A 65 -9.15 -12.79 -0.71
C ARG A 65 -10.30 -13.74 -0.99
N ALA A 66 -10.16 -14.66 -1.97
CA ALA A 66 -11.18 -15.64 -2.30
C ALA A 66 -11.42 -16.65 -1.16
N GLU A 67 -10.38 -17.00 -0.41
CA GLU A 67 -10.49 -17.87 0.76
C GLU A 67 -11.14 -17.13 1.95
N LEU A 68 -10.67 -15.93 2.27
CA LEU A 68 -11.25 -15.10 3.33
C LEU A 68 -12.73 -14.77 3.06
N SER A 69 -13.09 -14.49 1.80
CA SER A 69 -14.48 -14.16 1.44
C SER A 69 -15.47 -15.30 1.62
N LYS A 70 -15.01 -16.55 1.73
CA LYS A 70 -15.86 -17.71 2.07
C LYS A 70 -16.18 -17.79 3.56
N GLN A 71 -15.33 -17.22 4.40
CA GLN A 71 -15.44 -17.31 5.86
C GLN A 71 -16.02 -16.04 6.48
N ARG A 72 -15.76 -14.89 5.87
CA ARG A 72 -16.15 -13.57 6.39
C ARG A 72 -16.33 -12.55 5.29
N LYS A 73 -17.15 -11.54 5.56
CA LYS A 73 -17.42 -10.45 4.62
C LYS A 73 -16.24 -9.46 4.59
N ILE A 74 -15.60 -9.33 3.43
CA ILE A 74 -14.57 -8.32 3.20
C ILE A 74 -15.24 -7.01 2.78
N ILE A 75 -15.02 -5.94 3.53
CA ILE A 75 -15.57 -4.61 3.29
C ILE A 75 -14.67 -3.87 2.29
N CYS A 76 -13.38 -3.77 2.58
CA CYS A 76 -12.38 -3.24 1.67
C CYS A 76 -11.02 -3.91 1.89
N ASP A 77 -10.15 -3.81 0.89
CA ASP A 77 -8.81 -4.37 0.94
C ASP A 77 -7.85 -3.58 0.02
N GLY A 78 -6.57 -3.70 0.26
CA GLY A 78 -5.55 -3.04 -0.55
C GLY A 78 -4.14 -3.19 0.02
N ALA A 79 -3.17 -2.71 -0.79
CA ALA A 79 -1.78 -2.67 -0.35
C ALA A 79 -1.62 -1.75 0.86
N ALA A 80 -0.85 -2.20 1.83
CA ALA A 80 -0.57 -1.47 3.07
C ALA A 80 0.90 -1.64 3.49
N THR A 81 1.39 -0.68 4.27
CA THR A 81 2.71 -0.78 4.90
C THR A 81 2.56 -0.43 6.38
N ILE A 82 3.04 -1.29 7.25
CA ILE A 82 3.02 -1.13 8.70
C ILE A 82 4.45 -1.24 9.22
N GLN A 83 4.95 -0.20 9.90
CA GLN A 83 6.31 -0.17 10.46
C GLN A 83 7.41 -0.56 9.45
N GLY A 84 7.28 -0.11 8.19
CA GLY A 84 8.23 -0.44 7.13
C GLY A 84 8.00 -1.79 6.43
N THR A 85 7.13 -2.64 6.98
CA THR A 85 6.77 -3.93 6.40
C THR A 85 5.63 -3.75 5.40
N GLY A 86 5.90 -4.03 4.12
CA GLY A 86 4.89 -3.99 3.06
C GLY A 86 4.03 -5.25 3.04
N GLY A 87 2.75 -5.12 2.71
CA GLY A 87 1.82 -6.23 2.68
C GLY A 87 0.47 -5.87 2.08
N TRP A 88 -0.51 -6.66 2.43
CA TRP A 88 -1.90 -6.45 2.04
C TRP A 88 -2.79 -6.41 3.28
N MET A 89 -3.68 -5.44 3.34
CA MET A 89 -4.61 -5.28 4.43
C MET A 89 -6.04 -5.56 3.96
N PHE A 90 -6.75 -6.34 4.74
CA PHE A 90 -8.18 -6.57 4.60
C PHE A 90 -8.91 -5.93 5.78
N PHE A 91 -9.99 -5.22 5.50
CA PHE A 91 -10.95 -4.84 6.51
C PHE A 91 -12.19 -5.71 6.34
N THR A 92 -12.46 -6.49 7.35
CA THR A 92 -13.59 -7.41 7.44
C THR A 92 -14.58 -6.94 8.50
N GLU A 93 -15.70 -7.60 8.64
CA GLU A 93 -16.63 -7.33 9.74
C GLU A 93 -16.05 -7.68 11.12
N GLN A 94 -15.00 -8.50 11.17
CA GLN A 94 -14.33 -8.90 12.41
C GLN A 94 -13.20 -7.95 12.80
N GLY A 95 -12.53 -7.28 11.85
CA GLY A 95 -11.42 -6.39 12.12
C GLY A 95 -10.52 -6.10 10.93
N LEU A 96 -9.38 -5.50 11.23
CA LEU A 96 -8.29 -5.24 10.30
C LEU A 96 -7.28 -6.40 10.33
N GLU A 97 -7.03 -6.99 9.18
CA GLU A 97 -6.11 -8.10 9.00
C GLU A 97 -5.00 -7.69 8.03
N PHE A 98 -3.77 -7.79 8.46
CA PHE A 98 -2.59 -7.47 7.64
C PHE A 98 -1.76 -8.71 7.38
N TYR A 99 -1.45 -8.94 6.11
CA TYR A 99 -0.63 -10.04 5.64
C TYR A 99 0.62 -9.50 4.95
N PRO A 100 1.81 -9.70 5.53
CA PRO A 100 3.06 -9.20 4.95
C PRO A 100 3.43 -9.91 3.65
N HIS A 101 4.22 -9.24 2.81
CA HIS A 101 4.78 -9.86 1.62
C HIS A 101 5.79 -10.96 1.99
N ARG A 102 5.85 -12.02 1.20
CA ARG A 102 6.78 -13.14 1.35
C ARG A 102 8.26 -12.74 1.34
N PHE A 103 8.59 -11.56 0.81
CA PHE A 103 9.95 -11.03 0.72
C PHE A 103 10.35 -10.15 1.89
N ASN A 104 9.48 -9.94 2.87
CA ASN A 104 9.81 -9.19 4.07
C ASN A 104 10.62 -10.05 5.05
N THR A 105 11.45 -9.40 5.86
CA THR A 105 12.19 -10.03 6.95
C THR A 105 11.24 -10.53 8.05
N SER A 106 10.17 -9.77 8.32
CA SER A 106 9.09 -10.19 9.22
C SER A 106 7.91 -10.72 8.41
N THR A 107 7.41 -11.88 8.80
CA THR A 107 6.21 -12.52 8.23
C THR A 107 5.06 -12.56 9.23
N GLU A 108 5.16 -11.78 10.31
CA GLU A 108 4.10 -11.73 11.31
C GLU A 108 2.84 -11.10 10.74
N GLU A 109 1.77 -11.86 10.76
CA GLU A 109 0.43 -11.39 10.45
C GLU A 109 -0.09 -10.56 11.63
N MET A 110 -0.87 -9.53 11.33
CA MET A 110 -1.48 -8.69 12.37
C MET A 110 -2.99 -8.73 12.22
N PHE A 111 -3.66 -8.90 13.35
CA PHE A 111 -5.10 -8.79 13.46
C PHE A 111 -5.48 -7.78 14.53
N ILE A 112 -6.32 -6.81 14.18
CA ILE A 112 -6.89 -5.84 15.11
C ILE A 112 -8.42 -6.02 15.06
N PRO A 113 -9.03 -6.61 16.09
CA PRO A 113 -10.48 -6.77 16.18
C PRO A 113 -11.21 -5.42 16.13
N THR A 114 -12.39 -5.40 15.50
CA THR A 114 -13.19 -4.17 15.34
C THR A 114 -13.57 -3.55 16.69
N ASP A 115 -13.91 -4.38 17.68
CA ASP A 115 -14.27 -3.98 19.05
C ASP A 115 -13.10 -3.37 19.84
N MET A 116 -11.88 -3.75 19.51
CA MET A 116 -10.66 -3.19 20.11
C MET A 116 -10.29 -1.81 19.57
N ILE A 117 -10.89 -1.35 18.48
CA ILE A 117 -10.57 -0.04 17.86
C ILE A 117 -11.29 1.08 18.61
N THR A 118 -10.53 1.91 19.32
CA THR A 118 -11.08 3.04 20.11
C THR A 118 -11.03 4.37 19.37
N ASP A 119 -10.03 4.57 18.51
CA ASP A 119 -9.86 5.82 17.75
C ASP A 119 -9.28 5.55 16.36
N LEU A 120 -9.75 6.33 15.37
CA LEU A 120 -9.32 6.21 13.98
C LEU A 120 -9.08 7.58 13.38
N LYS A 121 -7.82 7.90 13.13
CA LYS A 121 -7.38 9.18 12.53
C LYS A 121 -6.71 8.98 11.19
N THR A 122 -6.69 10.03 10.39
CA THR A 122 -5.90 10.08 9.15
C THR A 122 -4.81 11.13 9.26
N ARG A 123 -3.57 10.77 8.87
CA ARG A 123 -2.44 11.69 8.81
C ARG A 123 -1.71 11.52 7.47
N LYS A 124 -1.87 12.50 6.58
CA LYS A 124 -1.36 12.42 5.19
C LYS A 124 -1.91 11.18 4.47
N ASN A 125 -1.06 10.17 4.24
CA ASN A 125 -1.38 8.88 3.62
C ASN A 125 -1.42 7.72 4.63
N GLN A 126 -1.48 8.03 5.92
CA GLN A 126 -1.52 7.05 7.01
C GLN A 126 -2.90 7.00 7.64
N LEU A 127 -3.36 5.81 7.87
CA LEU A 127 -4.45 5.48 8.78
C LEU A 127 -3.84 5.20 10.15
N VAL A 128 -4.21 5.98 11.14
CA VAL A 128 -3.73 5.82 12.53
C VAL A 128 -4.84 5.17 13.32
N VAL A 129 -4.61 3.93 13.73
CA VAL A 129 -5.55 3.10 14.49
C VAL A 129 -5.07 3.03 15.92
N THR A 130 -5.89 3.42 16.88
CA THR A 130 -5.62 3.26 18.33
C THR A 130 -6.53 2.19 18.88
N THR A 131 -5.97 1.30 19.67
CA THR A 131 -6.69 0.19 20.29
C THR A 131 -6.93 0.45 21.78
N GLU A 132 -7.85 -0.28 22.38
CA GLU A 132 -8.27 -0.16 23.79
C GLU A 132 -7.10 -0.31 24.76
N ASN A 133 -6.13 -1.17 24.45
CA ASN A 133 -4.90 -1.35 25.23
C ASN A 133 -3.85 -0.24 25.04
N GLY A 134 -4.22 0.85 24.35
CA GLY A 134 -3.36 2.03 24.12
C GLY A 134 -2.32 1.87 23.00
N LEU A 135 -2.29 0.75 22.29
CA LEU A 135 -1.40 0.59 21.14
C LEU A 135 -1.86 1.45 19.97
N THR A 136 -0.91 2.05 19.26
CA THR A 136 -1.19 2.88 18.08
C THR A 136 -0.44 2.36 16.87
N PHE A 137 -1.16 2.07 15.80
CA PHE A 137 -0.64 1.58 14.53
C PHE A 137 -0.76 2.64 13.45
N ALA A 138 0.37 3.05 12.85
CA ALA A 138 0.40 3.94 11.71
C ALA A 138 0.52 3.11 10.42
N ILE A 139 -0.56 3.00 9.69
CA ILE A 139 -0.70 2.15 8.51
C ILE A 139 -0.72 3.03 7.26
N VAL A 140 0.27 2.91 6.39
CA VAL A 140 0.29 3.59 5.10
C VAL A 140 -0.59 2.81 4.12
N VAL A 141 -1.60 3.48 3.55
CA VAL A 141 -2.53 2.89 2.58
C VAL A 141 -2.84 3.86 1.45
N ALA A 142 -3.18 3.34 0.27
CA ALA A 142 -3.77 4.14 -0.78
C ALA A 142 -5.18 4.58 -0.37
N ARG A 143 -5.58 5.82 -0.75
CA ARG A 143 -6.93 6.35 -0.50
C ARG A 143 -7.36 6.31 0.98
N VAL A 144 -6.50 6.76 1.86
CA VAL A 144 -6.67 6.72 3.31
C VAL A 144 -8.04 7.26 3.80
N LYS A 145 -8.60 8.28 3.14
CA LYS A 145 -9.91 8.85 3.49
C LYS A 145 -11.06 7.87 3.25
N GLU A 146 -10.95 7.06 2.19
CA GLU A 146 -11.96 6.05 1.86
C GLU A 146 -11.88 4.88 2.85
N TRP A 147 -10.67 4.46 3.22
CA TRP A 147 -10.45 3.50 4.29
C TRP A 147 -11.10 3.95 5.59
N LYS A 148 -10.79 5.18 6.03
CA LYS A 148 -11.41 5.74 7.24
C LYS A 148 -12.93 5.72 7.17
N LYS A 149 -13.52 6.17 6.05
CA LYS A 149 -14.97 6.19 5.88
C LYS A 149 -15.59 4.80 6.02
N GLN A 150 -14.99 3.77 5.43
CA GLN A 150 -15.50 2.39 5.51
C GLN A 150 -15.43 1.85 6.93
N ILE A 151 -14.31 2.09 7.63
CA ILE A 151 -14.13 1.63 9.00
C ILE A 151 -15.07 2.37 9.94
N ASP A 152 -15.17 3.70 9.88
CA ASP A 152 -16.10 4.50 10.68
C ASP A 152 -17.55 4.03 10.49
N THR A 153 -17.95 3.75 9.24
CA THR A 153 -19.30 3.25 8.94
C THR A 153 -19.56 1.89 9.61
N ALA A 154 -18.59 1.00 9.60
CA ALA A 154 -18.72 -0.32 10.22
C ALA A 154 -18.73 -0.22 11.76
N LEU A 155 -17.88 0.63 12.34
CA LEU A 155 -17.85 0.88 13.79
C LEU A 155 -19.17 1.49 14.32
N THR A 156 -19.84 2.31 13.51
CA THR A 156 -21.12 2.91 13.88
C THR A 156 -22.31 1.96 13.69
N ALA A 157 -22.23 1.04 12.74
CA ALA A 157 -23.28 0.05 12.48
C ALA A 157 -23.28 -1.12 13.49
N GLY A 158 -22.18 -1.33 14.20
CA GLY A 158 -22.03 -2.39 15.22
C GLY A 158 -22.36 -1.95 16.66
N LYS A 159 -22.70 -0.67 16.85
CA LYS A 159 -23.20 -0.10 18.11
C LYS A 159 -24.72 0.01 18.09
#